data_d5e2b7756dd3b9156da5310456c66c21
#
_entry.id   d5e2b7756dd3b9156da5310456c66c21
#
_cell.length_a   1.000
_cell.length_b   1.000
_cell.length_c   1.000
_cell.angle_alpha   90.00
_cell.angle_beta   90.00
_cell.angle_gamma   90.00
#
_symmetry.space_group_name_H-M   'P 1'
#
loop_
_entity.id
_entity.type
_entity.pdbx_description
1 polymer ?
#
loop_
_entity_poly.entity_id
_entity_poly.type
_entity_poly.pdbx_seq_one_letter_code
_entity_poly.pdbx_strand_id
1 'polypeptide(L)'
;MNKYELIIIGGGPAGVGAGVYSARKQIKTALITESFGGQSVESDDIQNWIGTISISGIDLAKKLKEHVKRYSSNFVDIKEGERVENIFKKDEVFVVKTNKDQYETDKVLIASGSSRKKLNVRGAKEFEGKGITYPLS
;
A
#
# COMPACT_ATOMS: atom_id res chain seq x y z
N MET A 1 -11.31 7.53 -18.85
CA MET A 1 -10.23 7.20 -17.91
C MET A 1 -10.31 8.17 -16.74
N ASN A 2 -10.32 7.70 -15.50
CA ASN A 2 -10.41 8.57 -14.34
C ASN A 2 -9.08 9.30 -14.14
N LYS A 3 -9.13 10.64 -14.02
CA LYS A 3 -7.95 11.48 -13.82
C LYS A 3 -7.87 11.96 -12.37
N TYR A 4 -6.66 11.83 -11.80
CA TYR A 4 -6.29 12.27 -10.46
C TYR A 4 -5.14 13.26 -10.51
N GLU A 5 -4.98 14.08 -9.49
CA GLU A 5 -3.79 14.93 -9.30
C GLU A 5 -2.62 14.12 -8.75
N LEU A 6 -2.94 13.09 -7.93
CA LEU A 6 -1.97 12.21 -7.29
C LEU A 6 -2.49 10.77 -7.31
N ILE A 7 -1.63 9.82 -7.65
CA ILE A 7 -1.86 8.39 -7.39
C ILE A 7 -0.81 7.92 -6.37
N ILE A 8 -1.30 7.31 -5.29
CA ILE A 8 -0.48 6.67 -4.25
C ILE A 8 -0.58 5.16 -4.46
N ILE A 9 0.57 4.49 -4.53
CA ILE A 9 0.66 3.04 -4.73
C ILE A 9 1.15 2.39 -3.45
N GLY A 10 0.25 1.63 -2.80
CA GLY A 10 0.51 0.90 -1.57
C GLY A 10 -0.34 1.35 -0.39
N GLY A 11 -0.89 0.38 0.36
CA GLY A 11 -1.78 0.57 1.51
C GLY A 11 -1.11 0.31 2.86
N GLY A 12 0.22 0.31 2.91
CA GLY A 12 0.97 0.27 4.16
C GLY A 12 0.98 1.60 4.90
N PRO A 13 1.68 1.70 6.03
CA PRO A 13 1.74 2.92 6.85
C PRO A 13 2.13 4.17 6.05
N ALA A 14 3.11 4.05 5.16
CA ALA A 14 3.57 5.17 4.32
C ALA A 14 2.51 5.65 3.33
N GLY A 15 1.86 4.71 2.61
CA GLY A 15 0.82 5.04 1.64
C GLY A 15 -0.43 5.62 2.29
N VAL A 16 -0.86 5.06 3.42
CA VAL A 16 -1.98 5.60 4.21
C VAL A 16 -1.65 6.99 4.75
N GLY A 17 -0.45 7.17 5.30
CA GLY A 17 0.00 8.51 5.74
C GLY A 17 -0.08 9.53 4.61
N ALA A 18 0.46 9.19 3.43
CA ALA A 18 0.36 10.05 2.25
C ALA A 18 -1.09 10.34 1.86
N GLY A 19 -1.97 9.34 1.88
CA GLY A 19 -3.41 9.48 1.58
C GLY A 19 -4.12 10.42 2.52
N VAL A 20 -3.89 10.30 3.83
CA VAL A 20 -4.46 11.20 4.82
C VAL A 20 -3.97 12.63 4.61
N TYR A 21 -2.68 12.83 4.38
CA TYR A 21 -2.14 14.19 4.17
C TYR A 21 -2.56 14.80 2.83
N SER A 22 -2.65 14.04 1.76
CA SER A 22 -3.16 14.53 0.47
C SER A 22 -4.61 14.98 0.59
N ALA A 23 -5.44 14.20 1.29
CA ALA A 23 -6.83 14.57 1.57
C ALA A 23 -6.95 15.89 2.36
N ARG A 24 -6.13 16.06 3.40
CA ARG A 24 -6.09 17.31 4.20
C ARG A 24 -5.63 18.50 3.39
N LYS A 25 -4.91 18.29 2.30
CA LYS A 25 -4.51 19.31 1.32
C LYS A 25 -5.52 19.46 0.18
N GLN A 26 -6.63 18.72 0.23
CA GLN A 26 -7.69 18.73 -0.78
C GLN A 26 -7.21 18.34 -2.19
N ILE A 27 -6.19 17.47 -2.25
CA ILE A 27 -5.65 16.93 -3.52
C ILE A 27 -6.51 15.75 -3.93
N LYS A 28 -7.05 15.78 -5.16
CA LYS A 28 -7.81 14.65 -5.72
C LYS A 28 -6.89 13.46 -5.94
N THR A 29 -6.97 12.46 -5.07
CA THR A 29 -6.03 11.35 -4.95
C THR A 29 -6.70 10.00 -5.19
N ALA A 30 -6.04 9.08 -5.91
CA ALA A 30 -6.34 7.65 -5.82
C ALA A 30 -5.29 6.96 -4.94
N LEU A 31 -5.74 6.11 -4.02
CA LEU A 31 -4.87 5.19 -3.27
C LEU A 31 -5.15 3.77 -3.76
N ILE A 32 -4.16 3.18 -4.44
CA ILE A 32 -4.27 1.86 -5.07
C ILE A 32 -3.49 0.85 -4.24
N THR A 33 -4.15 -0.20 -3.80
CA THR A 33 -3.52 -1.25 -2.99
C THR A 33 -4.24 -2.59 -3.13
N GLU A 34 -3.48 -3.69 -3.03
CA GLU A 34 -4.09 -5.04 -2.93
C GLU A 34 -4.75 -5.23 -1.56
N SER A 35 -4.07 -4.76 -0.50
CA SER A 35 -4.56 -4.85 0.89
C SER A 35 -3.94 -3.75 1.75
N PHE A 36 -4.55 -3.49 2.90
CA PHE A 36 -4.02 -2.52 3.86
C PHE A 36 -3.06 -3.16 4.86
N GLY A 37 -2.14 -2.33 5.40
CA GLY A 37 -1.21 -2.68 6.46
C GLY A 37 0.20 -3.05 5.98
N GLY A 38 0.35 -3.52 4.74
CA GLY A 38 1.66 -3.93 4.22
C GLY A 38 2.30 -5.02 5.09
N GLN A 39 3.61 -5.01 5.24
CA GLN A 39 4.34 -6.01 6.05
C GLN A 39 4.03 -5.95 7.56
N SER A 40 3.48 -4.84 8.07
CA SER A 40 3.16 -4.74 9.50
C SER A 40 2.12 -5.76 9.96
N VAL A 41 1.29 -6.29 9.06
CA VAL A 41 0.28 -7.31 9.40
C VAL A 41 0.89 -8.63 9.88
N GLU A 42 2.16 -8.88 9.57
CA GLU A 42 2.88 -10.10 9.96
C GLU A 42 3.40 -10.06 11.41
N SER A 43 3.35 -8.89 12.06
CA SER A 43 3.79 -8.70 13.44
C SER A 43 2.67 -8.96 14.42
N ASP A 44 2.91 -9.85 15.39
CA ASP A 44 1.96 -10.10 16.48
C ASP A 44 1.91 -8.92 17.46
N ASP A 45 3.05 -8.25 17.67
CA ASP A 45 3.18 -7.11 18.59
C ASP A 45 4.14 -6.06 18.01
N ILE A 46 3.64 -4.84 17.85
CA ILE A 46 4.37 -3.67 17.38
C ILE A 46 4.48 -2.68 18.54
N GLN A 47 5.70 -2.43 19.01
CA GLN A 47 5.99 -1.57 20.16
C GLN A 47 6.71 -0.26 19.77
N ASN A 48 6.97 -0.06 18.51
CA ASN A 48 7.65 1.12 17.96
C ASN A 48 6.74 2.03 17.11
N TRP A 49 5.43 1.85 17.21
CA TRP A 49 4.48 2.76 16.61
C TRP A 49 4.20 3.91 17.56
N ILE A 50 4.79 5.08 17.29
CA ILE A 50 4.73 6.24 18.19
C ILE A 50 3.27 6.64 18.46
N GLY A 51 2.95 6.81 19.75
CA GLY A 51 1.59 7.10 20.22
C GLY A 51 0.78 5.85 20.60
N THR A 52 1.35 4.64 20.41
CA THR A 52 0.73 3.38 20.81
C THR A 52 1.81 2.49 21.45
N ILE A 53 1.60 2.09 22.69
CA ILE A 53 2.60 1.32 23.47
C ILE A 53 2.81 -0.07 22.85
N SER A 54 1.71 -0.72 22.48
CA SER A 54 1.69 -2.06 21.87
C SER A 54 0.43 -2.21 21.03
N ILE A 55 0.56 -2.81 19.85
CA ILE A 55 -0.56 -3.07 18.94
C ILE A 55 -0.21 -4.23 18.01
N SER A 56 -1.19 -5.11 17.73
CA SER A 56 -1.01 -6.11 16.69
C SER A 56 -0.94 -5.48 15.29
N GLY A 57 -0.20 -6.09 14.38
CA GLY A 57 -0.12 -5.61 12.99
C GLY A 57 -1.48 -5.57 12.30
N ILE A 58 -2.33 -6.54 12.61
CA ILE A 58 -3.71 -6.61 12.09
C ILE A 58 -4.53 -5.42 12.59
N ASP A 59 -4.45 -5.08 13.87
CA ASP A 59 -5.20 -3.95 14.42
C ASP A 59 -4.64 -2.61 13.95
N LEU A 60 -3.32 -2.52 13.78
CA LEU A 60 -2.72 -1.36 13.14
C LEU A 60 -3.23 -1.17 11.72
N ALA A 61 -3.27 -2.24 10.91
CA ALA A 61 -3.80 -2.20 9.54
C ALA A 61 -5.26 -1.73 9.49
N LYS A 62 -6.10 -2.22 10.42
CA LYS A 62 -7.50 -1.77 10.54
C LYS A 62 -7.59 -0.28 10.85
N LYS A 63 -6.83 0.21 11.85
CA LYS A 63 -6.82 1.64 12.21
C LYS A 63 -6.34 2.52 11.06
N LEU A 64 -5.30 2.10 10.34
CA LEU A 64 -4.80 2.82 9.17
C LEU A 64 -5.86 2.90 8.07
N LYS A 65 -6.51 1.78 7.76
CA LYS A 65 -7.60 1.71 6.78
C LYS A 65 -8.77 2.61 7.16
N GLU A 66 -9.23 2.54 8.41
CA GLU A 66 -10.32 3.38 8.94
C GLU A 66 -9.97 4.87 8.83
N HIS A 67 -8.74 5.23 9.16
CA HIS A 67 -8.29 6.62 9.11
C HIS A 67 -8.37 7.19 7.69
N VAL A 68 -7.82 6.50 6.69
CA VAL A 68 -7.87 7.01 5.30
C VAL A 68 -9.28 6.95 4.73
N LYS A 69 -10.09 5.97 5.10
CA LYS A 69 -11.50 5.88 4.69
C LYS A 69 -12.33 7.07 5.14
N ARG A 70 -11.98 7.75 6.21
CA ARG A 70 -12.64 8.99 6.64
C ARG A 70 -12.66 10.06 5.55
N TYR A 71 -11.71 10.02 4.64
CA TYR A 71 -11.55 10.98 3.54
C TYR A 71 -12.00 10.45 2.18
N SER A 72 -12.49 9.20 2.11
CA SER A 72 -12.81 8.55 0.82
C SER A 72 -13.99 9.16 0.09
N SER A 73 -14.90 9.83 0.79
CA SER A 73 -16.05 10.51 0.17
C SER A 73 -15.71 11.85 -0.50
N ASN A 74 -14.55 12.43 -0.19
CA ASN A 74 -14.22 13.79 -0.60
C ASN A 74 -13.01 13.87 -1.53
N PHE A 75 -11.85 13.37 -1.10
CA PHE A 75 -10.58 13.61 -1.81
C PHE A 75 -9.78 12.36 -2.12
N VAL A 76 -10.03 11.23 -1.44
CA VAL A 76 -9.28 9.99 -1.65
C VAL A 76 -10.18 8.89 -2.19
N ASP A 77 -9.96 8.50 -3.42
CA ASP A 77 -10.62 7.34 -4.02
C ASP A 77 -9.78 6.08 -3.75
N ILE A 78 -10.31 5.16 -2.95
CA ILE A 78 -9.59 3.96 -2.53
C ILE A 78 -9.89 2.82 -3.50
N LYS A 79 -8.85 2.34 -4.17
CA LYS A 79 -8.86 1.19 -5.07
C LYS A 79 -8.27 -0.03 -4.36
N GLU A 80 -9.03 -0.62 -3.45
CA GLU A 80 -8.63 -1.83 -2.72
C GLU A 80 -8.84 -3.09 -3.57
N GLY A 81 -7.93 -4.04 -3.47
CA GLY A 81 -7.92 -5.25 -4.27
C GLY A 81 -7.44 -5.03 -5.70
N GLU A 82 -6.71 -3.93 -5.93
CA GLU A 82 -6.04 -3.64 -7.19
C GLU A 82 -4.53 -3.64 -7.03
N ARG A 83 -3.85 -4.28 -7.97
CA ARG A 83 -2.39 -4.30 -8.05
C ARG A 83 -1.93 -3.49 -9.25
N VAL A 84 -1.03 -2.54 -9.02
CA VAL A 84 -0.36 -1.81 -10.09
C VAL A 84 0.61 -2.75 -10.79
N GLU A 85 0.48 -2.86 -12.11
CA GLU A 85 1.31 -3.70 -12.97
C GLU A 85 2.34 -2.89 -13.76
N ASN A 86 1.97 -1.68 -14.16
CA ASN A 86 2.84 -0.83 -14.95
C ASN A 86 2.55 0.65 -14.73
N ILE A 87 3.59 1.47 -14.89
CA ILE A 87 3.51 2.92 -14.86
C ILE A 87 4.33 3.43 -16.05
N PHE A 88 3.73 4.25 -16.88
CA PHE A 88 4.44 4.88 -17.97
C PHE A 88 4.00 6.33 -18.17
N LYS A 89 4.88 7.15 -18.69
CA LYS A 89 4.58 8.53 -19.03
C LYS A 89 4.00 8.60 -20.44
N LYS A 90 2.89 9.31 -20.58
CA LYS A 90 2.27 9.63 -21.85
C LYS A 90 2.07 11.15 -21.90
N ASP A 91 2.78 11.79 -22.81
CA ASP A 91 2.85 13.25 -22.87
C ASP A 91 3.28 13.83 -21.50
N GLU A 92 2.48 14.70 -20.90
CA GLU A 92 2.77 15.33 -19.61
C GLU A 92 2.15 14.61 -18.40
N VAL A 93 1.45 13.49 -18.62
CA VAL A 93 0.79 12.74 -17.54
C VAL A 93 1.38 11.34 -17.39
N PHE A 94 1.22 10.78 -16.19
CA PHE A 94 1.49 9.36 -15.94
C PHE A 94 0.21 8.54 -16.14
N VAL A 95 0.38 7.38 -16.75
CA VAL A 95 -0.66 6.34 -16.82
C VAL A 95 -0.26 5.22 -15.90
N VAL A 96 -1.13 4.93 -14.93
CA VAL A 96 -0.96 3.82 -13.99
C VAL A 96 -1.93 2.72 -14.39
N LYS A 97 -1.38 1.57 -14.80
CA LYS A 97 -2.15 0.38 -15.17
C LYS A 97 -2.19 -0.59 -14.01
N THR A 98 -3.38 -1.04 -13.66
CA THR A 98 -3.61 -2.09 -12.68
C THR A 98 -4.11 -3.37 -13.36
N ASN A 99 -4.27 -4.43 -12.57
CA ASN A 99 -4.91 -5.67 -13.01
C ASN A 99 -6.42 -5.52 -13.30
N LYS A 100 -7.01 -4.35 -13.05
CA LYS A 100 -8.44 -4.11 -13.27
C LYS A 100 -8.74 -2.93 -14.20
N ASP A 101 -7.96 -1.83 -14.11
CA ASP A 101 -8.27 -0.58 -14.80
C ASP A 101 -7.00 0.23 -15.12
N GLN A 102 -7.17 1.38 -15.74
CA GLN A 102 -6.12 2.36 -16.02
C GLN A 102 -6.55 3.75 -15.53
N TYR A 103 -5.59 4.46 -14.94
CA TYR A 103 -5.79 5.77 -14.35
C TYR A 103 -4.75 6.76 -14.86
N GLU A 104 -5.15 8.01 -15.07
CA GLU A 104 -4.23 9.11 -15.39
C GLU A 104 -3.97 9.98 -14.18
N THR A 105 -2.74 10.48 -14.06
CA THR A 105 -2.35 11.37 -12.97
C THR A 105 -1.20 12.28 -13.33
N ASP A 106 -1.15 13.44 -12.69
CA ASP A 106 -0.02 14.37 -12.81
C ASP A 106 1.19 13.91 -11.98
N LYS A 107 0.97 13.16 -10.89
CA LYS A 107 2.02 12.72 -9.95
C LYS A 107 1.76 11.31 -9.44
N VAL A 108 2.85 10.55 -9.26
CA VAL A 108 2.81 9.22 -8.65
C VAL A 108 3.69 9.20 -7.41
N LEU A 109 3.15 8.69 -6.30
CA LEU A 109 3.88 8.40 -5.08
C LEU A 109 3.94 6.89 -4.89
N ILE A 110 5.15 6.34 -4.92
CA ILE A 110 5.38 4.91 -4.76
C ILE A 110 5.67 4.62 -3.29
N ALA A 111 4.73 3.91 -2.63
CA ALA A 111 4.80 3.47 -1.25
C ALA A 111 4.57 1.94 -1.16
N SER A 112 5.10 1.22 -2.15
CA SER A 112 4.90 -0.23 -2.33
C SER A 112 5.55 -1.10 -1.24
N GLY A 113 6.35 -0.50 -0.39
CA GLY A 113 7.06 -1.20 0.67
C GLY A 113 8.14 -2.15 0.13
N SER A 114 8.44 -3.17 0.92
CA SER A 114 9.37 -4.23 0.55
C SER A 114 8.73 -5.59 0.80
N SER A 115 9.24 -6.61 0.14
CA SER A 115 8.90 -8.01 0.43
C SER A 115 10.19 -8.81 0.58
N ARG A 116 10.13 -9.89 1.35
CA ARG A 116 11.28 -10.77 1.49
C ARG A 116 11.60 -11.43 0.18
N LYS A 117 12.87 -11.43 -0.19
CA LYS A 117 13.35 -12.21 -1.32
C LYS A 117 13.36 -13.68 -0.92
N LYS A 118 12.41 -14.44 -1.46
CA LYS A 118 12.37 -15.89 -1.26
C LYS A 118 13.45 -16.57 -2.09
N LEU A 119 13.97 -17.69 -1.57
CA LEU A 119 14.89 -18.54 -2.29
C LEU A 119 14.22 -19.09 -3.55
N ASN A 120 14.85 -18.91 -4.70
CA ASN A 120 14.37 -19.44 -5.98
C ASN A 120 15.15 -20.71 -6.34
N VAL A 121 15.00 -21.75 -5.52
CA VAL A 121 15.61 -23.07 -5.73
C VAL A 121 14.54 -24.17 -5.64
N ARG A 122 14.83 -25.31 -6.23
CA ARG A 122 13.93 -26.48 -6.15
C ARG A 122 13.73 -26.89 -4.69
N GLY A 123 12.48 -27.11 -4.28
CA GLY A 123 12.12 -27.47 -2.91
C GLY A 123 11.92 -26.29 -1.95
N ALA A 124 12.25 -25.06 -2.33
CA ALA A 124 12.13 -23.90 -1.44
C ALA A 124 10.70 -23.69 -0.89
N LYS A 125 9.68 -23.88 -1.72
CA LYS A 125 8.28 -23.78 -1.29
C LYS A 125 7.84 -24.94 -0.42
N GLU A 126 8.34 -26.15 -0.69
CA GLU A 126 7.99 -27.37 0.03
C GLU A 126 8.55 -27.38 1.46
N PHE A 127 9.76 -26.82 1.63
CA PHE A 127 10.46 -26.79 2.91
C PHE A 127 10.32 -25.45 3.65
N GLU A 128 9.52 -24.50 3.14
CA GLU A 128 9.20 -23.26 3.84
C GLU A 128 8.46 -23.58 5.16
N GLY A 129 9.02 -23.17 6.29
CA GLY A 129 8.56 -23.56 7.64
C GLY A 129 8.90 -24.97 8.08
N LYS A 130 9.61 -25.75 7.25
CA LYS A 130 10.05 -27.12 7.53
C LYS A 130 11.56 -27.28 7.36
N GLY A 131 12.34 -26.29 7.77
CA GLY A 131 13.79 -26.24 7.64
C GLY A 131 14.31 -25.02 6.88
N ILE A 132 13.52 -24.42 6.00
CA ILE A 132 13.81 -23.09 5.44
C ILE A 132 12.97 -22.09 6.20
N THR A 133 13.65 -21.16 6.87
CA THR A 133 13.02 -20.02 7.56
C THR A 133 13.59 -18.70 7.01
N TYR A 134 12.72 -17.70 6.93
CA TYR A 134 13.14 -16.35 6.59
C TYR A 134 13.04 -15.53 7.87
N PRO A 135 14.17 -15.07 8.47
CA PRO A 135 14.12 -14.36 9.73
C PRO A 135 13.26 -13.10 9.63
N LEU A 136 12.57 -12.81 10.72
CA LEU A 136 11.92 -11.52 10.93
C LEU A 136 13.06 -10.50 11.13
N SER A 137 13.22 -9.57 10.19
CA SER A 137 14.17 -8.45 10.33
C SER A 137 13.63 -7.41 11.30
#